data_5a2600476ef19372b3d459ebc9bf0d10
#
_entry.id   5a2600476ef19372b3d459ebc9bf0d10
#
_cell.length_a   1.000
_cell.length_b   1.000
_cell.length_c   1.000
_cell.angle_alpha   90.00
_cell.angle_beta   90.00
_cell.angle_gamma   90.00
#
_symmetry.space_group_name_H-M   'P 1'
#
loop_
_entity.id
_entity.type
_entity.pdbx_description
1 polymer ?
#
loop_
_entity_poly.entity_id
_entity_poly.type
_entity_poly.pdbx_seq_one_letter_code
_entity_poly.pdbx_strand_id
1 'polypeptide(L)'
;MLAILLWPLFSLAQTPDSGFRETSLTALSERNFTALGQAALSIRAGEWKHAESTNFIYHFFQSFIAAPVSVEAEFYYRVIAKEMEKDTAQWERKCHIFVFERDEDWAAFQRKASLDPWTGGIHSAGSLFIQRNPELKFKGSTLGHEIAHLVVERFFGSGVPLWLNEGYAEYAATRCYAAFHRARGYAARPTSRPVPANLYLPVGPLTSMLAYPQDVAQVTIFYHESERLVRFLSAVDKRGFSVFFEALAQGNRFDSALSKGFRGRFINLDALDREFKEFATHDGASLPN
;
A
#
# COMPACT_ATOMS: atom_id res chain seq x y z
N MET A 1 -39.75 36.76 19.76
CA MET A 1 -38.33 36.79 19.42
C MET A 1 -37.89 35.38 19.02
N LEU A 2 -37.73 35.15 17.71
CA LEU A 2 -37.33 33.87 17.15
C LEU A 2 -35.80 33.91 17.01
N ALA A 3 -35.08 33.08 17.76
CA ALA A 3 -33.64 32.94 17.64
C ALA A 3 -33.33 31.98 16.47
N ILE A 4 -32.84 32.53 15.37
CA ILE A 4 -32.33 31.76 14.24
C ILE A 4 -30.92 31.26 14.63
N LEU A 5 -30.83 29.97 14.94
CA LEU A 5 -29.55 29.27 15.10
C LEU A 5 -28.91 29.11 13.71
N LEU A 6 -27.91 29.95 13.43
CA LEU A 6 -27.00 29.80 12.29
C LEU A 6 -26.11 28.59 12.57
N TRP A 7 -26.37 27.49 11.88
CA TRP A 7 -25.42 26.37 11.80
C TRP A 7 -24.21 26.81 10.98
N PRO A 8 -22.99 26.57 11.43
CA PRO A 8 -21.81 26.87 10.63
C PRO A 8 -21.84 25.99 9.39
N LEU A 9 -21.78 26.62 8.21
CA LEU A 9 -21.52 26.00 6.94
C LEU A 9 -20.18 25.25 7.05
N PHE A 10 -20.25 23.92 7.12
CA PHE A 10 -19.07 23.08 6.94
C PHE A 10 -18.44 23.47 5.61
N SER A 11 -17.29 24.11 5.68
CA SER A 11 -16.39 24.33 4.55
C SER A 11 -16.24 23.01 3.81
N LEU A 12 -16.71 22.94 2.57
CA LEU A 12 -16.40 21.87 1.63
C LEU A 12 -14.87 21.70 1.65
N ALA A 13 -14.39 20.59 2.20
CA ALA A 13 -12.98 20.27 2.21
C ALA A 13 -12.51 20.29 0.75
N GLN A 14 -11.74 21.33 0.40
CA GLN A 14 -11.10 21.42 -0.91
C GLN A 14 -10.32 20.12 -1.09
N THR A 15 -10.58 19.39 -2.17
CA THR A 15 -9.71 18.30 -2.61
C THR A 15 -8.30 18.89 -2.67
N PRO A 16 -7.32 18.32 -1.95
CA PRO A 16 -5.99 18.87 -1.95
C PRO A 16 -5.49 18.91 -3.40
N ASP A 17 -5.06 20.08 -3.85
CA ASP A 17 -4.36 20.23 -5.11
C ASP A 17 -3.11 19.33 -5.02
N SER A 18 -3.02 18.35 -5.92
CA SER A 18 -1.84 17.48 -5.97
C SER A 18 -0.58 18.23 -6.40
N GLY A 19 -0.72 19.44 -6.91
CA GLY A 19 0.36 20.17 -7.56
C GLY A 19 0.79 19.55 -8.90
N PHE A 20 -0.06 18.70 -9.52
CA PHE A 20 0.20 18.05 -10.79
C PHE A 20 0.45 19.07 -11.90
N ARG A 21 1.67 19.08 -12.45
CA ARG A 21 2.08 19.99 -13.54
C ARG A 21 2.73 19.19 -14.65
N GLU A 22 2.15 19.25 -15.84
CA GLU A 22 2.76 18.66 -17.03
C GLU A 22 4.04 19.39 -17.41
N THR A 23 5.02 18.60 -17.83
CA THR A 23 6.34 19.10 -18.22
C THR A 23 6.96 18.20 -19.28
N SER A 24 8.05 18.64 -19.92
CA SER A 24 8.80 17.79 -20.83
C SER A 24 9.71 16.83 -20.08
N LEU A 25 10.08 15.71 -20.72
CA LEU A 25 11.06 14.76 -20.17
C LEU A 25 12.36 15.43 -19.73
N THR A 26 12.82 16.41 -20.55
CA THR A 26 14.09 17.13 -20.31
C THR A 26 14.02 18.12 -19.16
N ALA A 27 12.81 18.55 -18.77
CA ALA A 27 12.58 19.51 -17.69
C ALA A 27 12.20 18.86 -16.35
N LEU A 28 12.13 17.52 -16.29
CA LEU A 28 11.91 16.78 -15.03
C LEU A 28 13.01 17.08 -14.02
N SER A 29 12.63 17.22 -12.75
CA SER A 29 13.56 17.46 -11.64
C SER A 29 14.52 16.28 -11.40
N GLU A 30 14.06 15.05 -11.66
CA GLU A 30 14.89 13.84 -11.63
C GLU A 30 14.69 13.02 -12.91
N ARG A 31 15.79 12.49 -13.46
CA ARG A 31 15.80 11.71 -14.72
C ARG A 31 16.62 10.42 -14.60
N ASN A 32 16.93 10.02 -13.39
CA ASN A 32 17.67 8.78 -13.13
C ASN A 32 16.72 7.60 -13.16
N PHE A 33 16.47 7.06 -14.35
CA PHE A 33 15.60 5.91 -14.53
C PHE A 33 16.31 4.61 -14.20
N THR A 34 15.64 3.76 -13.42
CA THR A 34 16.05 2.38 -13.23
C THR A 34 15.99 1.58 -14.54
N ALA A 35 16.57 0.38 -14.58
CA ALA A 35 16.45 -0.50 -15.75
C ALA A 35 14.97 -0.78 -16.09
N LEU A 36 14.11 -0.97 -15.09
CA LEU A 36 12.66 -1.12 -15.28
C LEU A 36 12.00 0.15 -15.80
N GLY A 37 12.41 1.33 -15.32
CA GLY A 37 11.93 2.62 -15.84
C GLY A 37 12.28 2.82 -17.31
N GLN A 38 13.50 2.45 -17.71
CA GLN A 38 13.91 2.48 -19.13
C GLN A 38 13.12 1.46 -19.96
N ALA A 39 12.90 0.26 -19.44
CA ALA A 39 12.05 -0.75 -20.09
C ALA A 39 10.62 -0.25 -20.30
N ALA A 40 10.04 0.42 -19.30
CA ALA A 40 8.73 1.05 -19.41
C ALA A 40 8.69 2.12 -20.50
N LEU A 41 9.62 3.08 -20.48
CA LEU A 41 9.70 4.16 -21.48
C LEU A 41 9.95 3.65 -22.90
N SER A 42 10.51 2.44 -23.07
CA SER A 42 10.72 1.83 -24.38
C SER A 42 9.43 1.28 -25.01
N ILE A 43 8.35 1.16 -24.23
CA ILE A 43 7.02 0.79 -24.72
C ILE A 43 6.36 2.04 -25.27
N ARG A 44 6.02 2.05 -26.56
CA ARG A 44 5.51 3.24 -27.27
C ARG A 44 6.44 4.46 -27.09
N ALA A 45 7.73 4.24 -27.36
CA ALA A 45 8.75 5.26 -27.19
C ALA A 45 8.39 6.58 -27.89
N GLY A 46 8.53 7.70 -27.17
CA GLY A 46 8.20 9.02 -27.68
C GLY A 46 6.74 9.45 -27.52
N GLU A 47 5.83 8.57 -27.08
CA GLU A 47 4.42 8.91 -26.83
C GLU A 47 4.15 9.27 -25.35
N TRP A 48 5.07 8.95 -24.45
CA TRP A 48 4.93 9.26 -23.04
C TRP A 48 4.89 10.77 -22.78
N LYS A 49 3.91 11.18 -22.01
CA LYS A 49 3.84 12.49 -21.37
C LYS A 49 4.35 12.41 -19.96
N HIS A 50 4.72 13.54 -19.40
CA HIS A 50 5.32 13.63 -18.09
C HIS A 50 4.69 14.74 -17.27
N ALA A 51 4.65 14.57 -15.97
CA ALA A 51 4.21 15.59 -15.01
C ALA A 51 4.93 15.41 -13.68
N GLU A 52 4.91 16.42 -12.85
CA GLU A 52 5.40 16.37 -11.49
C GLU A 52 4.35 16.85 -10.49
N SER A 53 4.40 16.31 -9.30
CA SER A 53 3.75 16.82 -8.10
C SER A 53 4.78 17.05 -6.99
N THR A 54 4.33 17.17 -5.75
CA THR A 54 5.23 17.38 -4.60
C THR A 54 6.20 16.22 -4.41
N ASN A 55 5.68 14.98 -4.40
CA ASN A 55 6.48 13.79 -4.06
C ASN A 55 6.72 12.84 -5.23
N PHE A 56 6.09 13.08 -6.39
CA PHE A 56 6.08 12.13 -7.49
C PHE A 56 6.39 12.77 -8.85
N ILE A 57 6.93 11.95 -9.74
CA ILE A 57 7.07 12.20 -11.17
C ILE A 57 6.23 11.17 -11.90
N TYR A 58 5.34 11.62 -12.78
CA TYR A 58 4.40 10.75 -13.50
C TYR A 58 4.82 10.60 -14.96
N HIS A 59 4.70 9.36 -15.46
CA HIS A 59 4.85 9.00 -16.86
C HIS A 59 3.53 8.34 -17.30
N PHE A 60 2.89 8.87 -18.34
CA PHE A 60 1.54 8.51 -18.74
C PHE A 60 1.30 8.85 -20.22
N PHE A 61 0.15 8.42 -20.76
CA PHE A 61 -0.24 8.78 -22.13
C PHE A 61 -1.37 9.81 -22.15
N GLN A 62 -2.30 9.77 -21.20
CA GLN A 62 -3.48 10.64 -21.16
C GLN A 62 -3.59 11.37 -19.80
N SER A 63 -3.58 12.70 -19.87
CA SER A 63 -3.59 13.56 -18.67
C SER A 63 -4.82 13.37 -17.80
N PHE A 64 -5.99 13.08 -18.38
CA PHE A 64 -7.22 12.86 -17.64
C PHE A 64 -7.21 11.56 -16.84
N ILE A 65 -6.31 10.60 -17.15
CA ILE A 65 -6.06 9.38 -16.35
C ILE A 65 -5.01 9.66 -15.27
N ALA A 66 -3.93 10.37 -15.61
CA ALA A 66 -2.82 10.62 -14.71
C ALA A 66 -3.17 11.64 -13.60
N ALA A 67 -3.95 12.67 -13.91
CA ALA A 67 -4.29 13.70 -12.93
C ALA A 67 -5.05 13.13 -11.70
N PRO A 68 -6.09 12.28 -11.83
CA PRO A 68 -6.68 11.59 -10.68
C PRO A 68 -5.68 10.70 -9.92
N VAL A 69 -4.79 10.00 -10.63
CA VAL A 69 -3.74 9.18 -10.01
C VAL A 69 -2.84 10.04 -9.13
N SER A 70 -2.51 11.26 -9.55
CA SER A 70 -1.67 12.15 -8.76
C SER A 70 -2.32 12.58 -7.44
N VAL A 71 -3.63 12.85 -7.45
CA VAL A 71 -4.39 13.19 -6.24
C VAL A 71 -4.42 12.02 -5.27
N GLU A 72 -4.66 10.80 -5.78
CA GLU A 72 -4.63 9.58 -4.98
C GLU A 72 -3.23 9.32 -4.41
N ALA A 73 -2.18 9.39 -5.24
CA ALA A 73 -0.81 9.12 -4.84
C ALA A 73 -0.33 10.03 -3.71
N GLU A 74 -0.52 11.34 -3.86
CA GLU A 74 -0.16 12.32 -2.82
C GLU A 74 -0.94 12.12 -1.53
N PHE A 75 -2.23 11.76 -1.64
CA PHE A 75 -3.06 11.47 -0.48
C PHE A 75 -2.59 10.20 0.24
N TYR A 76 -2.40 9.10 -0.50
CA TYR A 76 -2.00 7.81 0.06
C TYR A 76 -0.63 7.89 0.72
N TYR A 77 0.34 8.51 0.06
CA TYR A 77 1.68 8.69 0.61
C TYR A 77 1.66 9.39 1.98
N ARG A 78 0.93 10.52 2.08
CA ARG A 78 0.81 11.26 3.34
C ARG A 78 0.08 10.46 4.43
N VAL A 79 -1.00 9.77 4.06
CA VAL A 79 -1.79 9.00 5.03
C VAL A 79 -0.99 7.82 5.57
N ILE A 80 -0.31 7.07 4.69
CA ILE A 80 0.47 5.88 5.06
C ILE A 80 1.69 6.29 5.90
N ALA A 81 2.44 7.30 5.47
CA ALA A 81 3.60 7.80 6.22
C ALA A 81 3.19 8.32 7.62
N LYS A 82 2.08 9.06 7.70
CA LYS A 82 1.53 9.54 8.97
C LYS A 82 1.11 8.38 9.89
N GLU A 83 0.52 7.31 9.33
CA GLU A 83 0.13 6.12 10.11
C GLU A 83 1.36 5.43 10.73
N MET A 84 2.49 5.45 10.03
CA MET A 84 3.79 4.95 10.50
C MET A 84 4.60 5.98 11.30
N GLU A 85 4.00 7.13 11.63
CA GLU A 85 4.66 8.23 12.37
C GLU A 85 5.92 8.75 11.66
N LYS A 86 5.94 8.75 10.32
CA LYS A 86 7.06 9.23 9.50
C LYS A 86 6.74 10.59 8.88
N ASP A 87 7.77 11.43 8.83
CA ASP A 87 7.68 12.76 8.21
C ASP A 87 8.08 12.67 6.74
N THR A 88 7.13 12.96 5.85
CA THR A 88 7.37 12.94 4.40
C THR A 88 8.31 14.04 3.92
N ALA A 89 8.47 15.13 4.69
CA ALA A 89 9.41 16.21 4.35
C ALA A 89 10.89 15.79 4.48
N GLN A 90 11.18 14.68 5.16
CA GLN A 90 12.54 14.15 5.28
C GLN A 90 13.05 13.47 4.01
N TRP A 91 12.19 13.32 2.98
CA TRP A 91 12.57 12.63 1.75
C TRP A 91 12.65 13.60 0.57
N GLU A 92 13.86 13.85 0.10
CA GLU A 92 14.13 14.84 -0.94
C GLU A 92 13.89 14.33 -2.38
N ARG A 93 13.92 13.00 -2.60
CA ARG A 93 13.80 12.41 -3.94
C ARG A 93 12.36 12.06 -4.28
N LYS A 94 11.92 12.50 -5.46
CA LYS A 94 10.61 12.11 -5.98
C LYS A 94 10.61 10.65 -6.46
N CYS A 95 9.46 9.99 -6.30
CA CYS A 95 9.25 8.65 -6.84
C CYS A 95 8.66 8.74 -8.24
N HIS A 96 9.16 7.95 -9.18
CA HIS A 96 8.59 7.83 -10.52
C HIS A 96 7.39 6.90 -10.50
N ILE A 97 6.25 7.33 -11.07
CA ILE A 97 5.04 6.53 -11.27
C ILE A 97 4.79 6.38 -12.78
N PHE A 98 4.86 5.14 -13.26
CA PHE A 98 4.54 4.79 -14.65
C PHE A 98 3.12 4.26 -14.70
N VAL A 99 2.24 4.97 -15.43
CA VAL A 99 0.82 4.64 -15.55
C VAL A 99 0.56 3.99 -16.91
N PHE A 100 0.31 2.70 -16.91
CA PHE A 100 -0.07 1.96 -18.11
C PHE A 100 -1.60 1.99 -18.24
N GLU A 101 -2.09 2.47 -19.36
CA GLU A 101 -3.50 2.74 -19.61
C GLU A 101 -4.16 1.66 -20.46
N ARG A 102 -3.36 0.84 -21.16
CA ARG A 102 -3.80 -0.24 -22.03
C ARG A 102 -3.28 -1.58 -21.55
N ASP A 103 -4.10 -2.60 -21.69
CA ASP A 103 -3.74 -3.96 -21.30
C ASP A 103 -2.55 -4.49 -22.11
N GLU A 104 -2.45 -4.12 -23.40
CA GLU A 104 -1.36 -4.54 -24.27
C GLU A 104 -0.02 -3.94 -23.84
N ASP A 105 -0.01 -2.66 -23.45
CA ASP A 105 1.19 -1.95 -22.99
C ASP A 105 1.66 -2.55 -21.65
N TRP A 106 0.72 -2.83 -20.72
CA TRP A 106 1.02 -3.50 -19.46
C TRP A 106 1.57 -4.91 -19.69
N ALA A 107 0.93 -5.72 -20.55
CA ALA A 107 1.40 -7.05 -20.87
C ALA A 107 2.79 -7.03 -21.54
N ALA A 108 3.07 -6.03 -22.37
CA ALA A 108 4.40 -5.83 -22.95
C ALA A 108 5.45 -5.49 -21.87
N PHE A 109 5.09 -4.67 -20.89
CA PHE A 109 5.94 -4.36 -19.75
C PHE A 109 6.18 -5.59 -18.86
N GLN A 110 5.12 -6.34 -18.50
CA GLN A 110 5.24 -7.57 -17.73
C GLN A 110 6.24 -8.55 -18.35
N ARG A 111 6.18 -8.76 -19.66
CA ARG A 111 7.15 -9.62 -20.37
C ARG A 111 8.59 -9.08 -20.30
N LYS A 112 8.79 -7.76 -20.45
CA LYS A 112 10.13 -7.13 -20.37
C LYS A 112 10.69 -7.18 -18.95
N ALA A 113 9.84 -7.07 -17.96
CA ALA A 113 10.19 -7.06 -16.54
C ALA A 113 10.19 -8.46 -15.89
N SER A 114 9.83 -9.51 -16.65
CA SER A 114 9.66 -10.88 -16.17
C SER A 114 8.72 -10.98 -14.97
N LEU A 115 7.61 -10.23 -15.02
CA LEU A 115 6.58 -10.24 -13.98
C LEU A 115 5.56 -11.37 -14.20
N ASP A 116 4.98 -11.82 -13.12
CA ASP A 116 3.87 -12.77 -13.17
C ASP A 116 2.62 -12.17 -13.84
N PRO A 117 1.84 -12.96 -14.58
CA PRO A 117 0.67 -12.46 -15.31
C PRO A 117 -0.42 -11.81 -14.46
N TRP A 118 -0.51 -12.16 -13.19
CA TRP A 118 -1.50 -11.61 -12.25
C TRP A 118 -1.07 -10.29 -11.58
N THR A 119 0.17 -9.83 -11.82
CA THR A 119 0.70 -8.60 -11.24
C THR A 119 -0.04 -7.38 -11.81
N GLY A 120 -0.72 -6.61 -10.97
CA GLY A 120 -1.42 -5.38 -11.35
C GLY A 120 -0.62 -4.11 -11.11
N GLY A 121 0.46 -4.20 -10.33
CA GLY A 121 1.40 -3.13 -10.02
C GLY A 121 2.71 -3.71 -9.50
N ILE A 122 3.73 -2.88 -9.42
CA ILE A 122 5.02 -3.22 -8.80
C ILE A 122 5.70 -1.96 -8.30
N HIS A 123 6.23 -2.04 -7.09
CA HIS A 123 7.23 -1.12 -6.57
C HIS A 123 8.63 -1.70 -6.79
N SER A 124 9.56 -0.92 -7.32
CA SER A 124 10.94 -1.35 -7.50
C SER A 124 11.89 -0.16 -7.50
N ALA A 125 12.87 -0.19 -6.60
CA ALA A 125 13.96 0.80 -6.51
C ALA A 125 13.45 2.26 -6.56
N GLY A 126 12.43 2.59 -5.76
CA GLY A 126 11.85 3.92 -5.68
C GLY A 126 11.02 4.33 -6.90
N SER A 127 10.58 3.38 -7.71
CA SER A 127 9.66 3.60 -8.83
C SER A 127 8.44 2.70 -8.72
N LEU A 128 7.28 3.21 -9.11
CA LEU A 128 6.02 2.48 -9.15
C LEU A 128 5.59 2.28 -10.60
N PHE A 129 5.10 1.10 -10.91
CA PHE A 129 4.55 0.76 -12.22
C PHE A 129 3.14 0.22 -11.97
N ILE A 130 2.13 0.85 -12.52
CA ILE A 130 0.74 0.47 -12.29
C ILE A 130 -0.03 0.37 -13.61
N GLN A 131 -0.89 -0.64 -13.68
CA GLN A 131 -1.91 -0.69 -14.70
C GLN A 131 -3.12 0.16 -14.26
N ARG A 132 -3.54 1.12 -15.06
CA ARG A 132 -4.71 1.96 -14.82
C ARG A 132 -5.58 2.00 -16.06
N ASN A 133 -6.41 0.98 -16.22
CA ASN A 133 -7.43 0.95 -17.25
C ASN A 133 -8.73 1.56 -16.71
N PRO A 134 -9.29 2.62 -17.32
CA PRO A 134 -10.54 3.25 -16.86
C PRO A 134 -11.74 2.30 -16.91
N GLU A 135 -11.68 1.23 -17.71
CA GLU A 135 -12.75 0.23 -17.83
C GLU A 135 -12.71 -0.83 -16.71
N LEU A 136 -11.57 -1.00 -16.04
CA LEU A 136 -11.43 -1.95 -14.93
C LEU A 136 -12.05 -1.39 -13.66
N LYS A 137 -13.03 -2.13 -13.11
CA LYS A 137 -13.59 -1.85 -11.79
C LYS A 137 -12.62 -2.38 -10.72
N PHE A 138 -11.76 -1.53 -10.21
CA PHE A 138 -10.81 -1.90 -9.17
C PHE A 138 -11.50 -2.30 -7.88
N LYS A 139 -11.17 -3.47 -7.35
CA LYS A 139 -11.63 -3.97 -6.04
C LYS A 139 -10.78 -3.49 -4.86
N GLY A 140 -9.84 -2.60 -5.08
CA GLY A 140 -8.93 -2.08 -4.07
C GLY A 140 -8.01 -1.04 -4.69
N SER A 141 -7.04 -0.55 -3.92
CA SER A 141 -6.07 0.41 -4.43
C SER A 141 -4.72 -0.26 -4.66
N THR A 142 -4.50 -0.80 -5.87
CA THR A 142 -3.14 -1.22 -6.30
C THR A 142 -2.13 -0.10 -6.07
N LEU A 143 -2.49 1.14 -6.43
CA LEU A 143 -1.64 2.30 -6.17
C LEU A 143 -1.34 2.48 -4.67
N GLY A 144 -2.32 2.29 -3.79
CA GLY A 144 -2.13 2.36 -2.34
C GLY A 144 -1.21 1.25 -1.81
N HIS A 145 -1.29 0.05 -2.38
CA HIS A 145 -0.41 -1.07 -2.09
C HIS A 145 1.05 -0.75 -2.46
N GLU A 146 1.29 -0.29 -3.67
CA GLU A 146 2.64 0.04 -4.14
C GLU A 146 3.23 1.25 -3.39
N ILE A 147 2.40 2.22 -3.01
CA ILE A 147 2.85 3.35 -2.16
C ILE A 147 3.19 2.88 -0.75
N ALA A 148 2.51 1.86 -0.21
CA ALA A 148 2.90 1.31 1.08
C ALA A 148 4.29 0.67 1.02
N HIS A 149 4.61 -0.09 -0.02
CA HIS A 149 5.97 -0.58 -0.25
C HIS A 149 7.00 0.54 -0.36
N LEU A 150 6.66 1.63 -1.08
CA LEU A 150 7.53 2.80 -1.17
C LEU A 150 7.80 3.43 0.21
N VAL A 151 6.77 3.58 1.04
CA VAL A 151 6.91 4.12 2.41
C VAL A 151 7.76 3.17 3.27
N VAL A 152 7.51 1.86 3.18
CA VAL A 152 8.30 0.86 3.92
C VAL A 152 9.77 0.91 3.48
N GLU A 153 10.05 0.89 2.17
CA GLU A 153 11.43 0.97 1.68
C GLU A 153 12.14 2.25 2.14
N ARG A 154 11.46 3.40 2.04
CA ARG A 154 12.03 4.71 2.38
C ARG A 154 12.40 4.85 3.84
N PHE A 155 11.56 4.38 4.73
CA PHE A 155 11.70 4.66 6.17
C PHE A 155 12.21 3.48 6.99
N PHE A 156 12.15 2.26 6.45
CA PHE A 156 12.55 1.05 7.17
C PHE A 156 13.58 0.22 6.40
N GLY A 157 13.81 0.53 5.11
CA GLY A 157 14.75 -0.21 4.26
C GLY A 157 14.18 -1.54 3.77
N SER A 158 15.06 -2.38 3.20
CA SER A 158 14.70 -3.66 2.59
C SER A 158 14.70 -4.85 3.57
N GLY A 159 14.95 -4.62 4.85
CA GLY A 159 15.04 -5.68 5.88
C GLY A 159 13.70 -6.19 6.41
N VAL A 160 12.59 -5.62 5.97
CA VAL A 160 11.25 -6.02 6.45
C VAL A 160 10.89 -7.42 5.92
N PRO A 161 10.47 -8.37 6.79
CA PRO A 161 10.08 -9.71 6.36
C PRO A 161 8.96 -9.69 5.32
N LEU A 162 8.98 -10.64 4.37
CA LEU A 162 8.05 -10.71 3.24
C LEU A 162 6.59 -10.60 3.68
N TRP A 163 6.16 -11.46 4.63
CA TRP A 163 4.77 -11.44 5.12
C TRP A 163 4.35 -10.09 5.72
N LEU A 164 5.28 -9.41 6.41
CA LEU A 164 4.99 -8.12 7.04
C LEU A 164 4.92 -6.99 6.01
N ASN A 165 5.80 -7.03 5.02
CA ASN A 165 5.82 -6.07 3.92
C ASN A 165 4.52 -6.16 3.09
N GLU A 166 4.13 -7.38 2.69
CA GLU A 166 2.90 -7.60 1.92
C GLU A 166 1.64 -7.37 2.76
N GLY A 167 1.63 -7.90 3.99
CA GLY A 167 0.49 -7.74 4.90
C GLY A 167 0.24 -6.28 5.25
N TYR A 168 1.31 -5.49 5.44
CA TYR A 168 1.17 -4.07 5.67
C TYR A 168 0.72 -3.33 4.41
N ALA A 169 1.22 -3.69 3.23
CA ALA A 169 0.80 -3.08 1.97
C ALA A 169 -0.70 -3.29 1.71
N GLU A 170 -1.22 -4.50 1.87
CA GLU A 170 -2.67 -4.80 1.77
C GLU A 170 -3.51 -4.05 2.82
N TYR A 171 -3.07 -4.05 4.07
CA TYR A 171 -3.72 -3.33 5.17
C TYR A 171 -3.79 -1.83 4.90
N ALA A 172 -2.66 -1.22 4.52
CA ALA A 172 -2.56 0.20 4.23
C ALA A 172 -3.38 0.58 2.98
N ALA A 173 -3.32 -0.24 1.90
CA ALA A 173 -4.11 -0.04 0.68
C ALA A 173 -5.61 0.05 0.95
N THR A 174 -6.14 -0.86 1.76
CA THR A 174 -7.56 -0.88 2.13
C THR A 174 -7.93 0.37 2.95
N ARG A 175 -7.10 0.76 3.90
CA ARG A 175 -7.36 1.90 4.80
C ARG A 175 -7.23 3.24 4.09
N CYS A 176 -6.18 3.45 3.31
CA CYS A 176 -5.98 4.70 2.59
C CYS A 176 -7.03 4.90 1.49
N TYR A 177 -7.45 3.84 0.80
CA TYR A 177 -8.58 3.88 -0.13
C TYR A 177 -9.88 4.30 0.58
N ALA A 178 -10.22 3.65 1.69
CA ALA A 178 -11.39 4.02 2.47
C ALA A 178 -11.33 5.46 3.01
N ALA A 179 -10.15 5.91 3.46
CA ALA A 179 -9.95 7.29 3.92
C ALA A 179 -10.12 8.30 2.79
N PHE A 180 -9.59 8.01 1.59
CA PHE A 180 -9.72 8.85 0.41
C PHE A 180 -11.18 9.02 -0.01
N HIS A 181 -11.93 7.91 -0.06
CA HIS A 181 -13.35 7.95 -0.40
C HIS A 181 -14.18 8.69 0.64
N ARG A 182 -13.91 8.48 1.94
CA ARG A 182 -14.59 9.25 3.01
C ARG A 182 -14.32 10.75 2.91
N ALA A 183 -13.08 11.14 2.61
CA ALA A 183 -12.74 12.56 2.43
C ALA A 183 -13.49 13.21 1.26
N ARG A 184 -13.99 12.40 0.31
CA ARG A 184 -14.81 12.83 -0.83
C ARG A 184 -16.32 12.63 -0.62
N GLY A 185 -16.76 12.29 0.58
CA GLY A 185 -18.16 12.11 0.92
C GLY A 185 -18.77 10.75 0.53
N TYR A 186 -17.96 9.77 0.11
CA TYR A 186 -18.46 8.43 -0.22
C TYR A 186 -18.42 7.50 1.00
N ALA A 187 -19.44 6.65 1.15
CA ALA A 187 -19.42 5.60 2.15
C ALA A 187 -18.44 4.50 1.74
N ALA A 188 -17.34 4.36 2.48
CA ALA A 188 -16.41 3.26 2.29
C ALA A 188 -16.80 2.09 3.20
N ARG A 189 -17.01 0.90 2.63
CA ARG A 189 -17.26 -0.33 3.38
C ARG A 189 -15.93 -1.07 3.59
N PRO A 190 -15.66 -1.59 4.78
CA PRO A 190 -14.56 -2.53 4.98
C PRO A 190 -14.78 -3.78 4.10
N THR A 191 -13.76 -4.23 3.40
CA THR A 191 -13.84 -5.36 2.47
C THR A 191 -13.22 -6.63 3.01
N SER A 192 -12.91 -6.70 4.29
CA SER A 192 -12.37 -7.92 4.90
C SER A 192 -13.44 -9.01 4.97
N ARG A 193 -13.10 -10.23 4.51
CA ARG A 193 -13.93 -11.43 4.66
C ARG A 193 -13.20 -12.41 5.56
N PRO A 194 -13.90 -13.16 6.46
CA PRO A 194 -13.25 -14.20 7.25
C PRO A 194 -12.66 -15.28 6.33
N VAL A 195 -11.53 -15.85 6.75
CA VAL A 195 -10.95 -17.02 6.08
C VAL A 195 -11.67 -18.27 6.55
N PRO A 196 -12.11 -19.16 5.66
CA PRO A 196 -12.56 -20.46 6.05
C PRO A 196 -11.51 -21.18 6.91
N ALA A 197 -11.93 -21.82 8.01
CA ALA A 197 -11.00 -22.41 8.98
C ALA A 197 -10.06 -23.49 8.37
N ASN A 198 -10.48 -24.12 7.28
CA ASN A 198 -9.65 -25.07 6.52
C ASN A 198 -8.59 -24.43 5.63
N LEU A 199 -8.64 -23.11 5.45
CA LEU A 199 -7.67 -22.32 4.67
C LEU A 199 -6.77 -21.47 5.58
N TYR A 200 -6.96 -21.52 6.90
CA TYR A 200 -6.15 -20.79 7.86
C TYR A 200 -4.68 -21.20 7.80
N LEU A 201 -3.81 -20.22 7.70
CA LEU A 201 -2.36 -20.42 7.73
C LEU A 201 -1.82 -19.96 9.09
N PRO A 202 -1.27 -20.90 9.92
CA PRO A 202 -0.74 -20.55 11.23
C PRO A 202 0.38 -19.50 11.17
N VAL A 203 0.52 -18.72 12.25
CA VAL A 203 1.49 -17.61 12.33
C VAL A 203 2.92 -18.08 12.08
N GLY A 204 3.33 -19.22 12.65
CA GLY A 204 4.70 -19.74 12.47
C GLY A 204 5.06 -20.00 11.01
N PRO A 205 4.33 -20.87 10.29
CA PRO A 205 4.50 -21.08 8.86
C PRO A 205 4.42 -19.78 8.05
N LEU A 206 3.42 -18.91 8.29
CA LEU A 206 3.25 -17.64 7.59
C LEU A 206 4.48 -16.76 7.72
N THR A 207 4.96 -16.54 8.94
CA THR A 207 6.03 -15.59 9.24
C THR A 207 7.43 -16.10 8.90
N SER A 208 7.57 -17.41 8.64
CA SER A 208 8.83 -18.04 8.20
C SER A 208 9.01 -18.07 6.69
N MET A 209 8.02 -17.67 5.89
CA MET A 209 8.14 -17.65 4.43
C MET A 209 9.14 -16.60 3.97
N LEU A 210 10.15 -17.04 3.20
CA LEU A 210 11.18 -16.17 2.60
C LEU A 210 10.90 -15.85 1.12
N ALA A 211 9.96 -16.55 0.50
CA ALA A 211 9.54 -16.35 -0.88
C ALA A 211 8.04 -16.61 -1.03
N TYR A 212 7.44 -16.08 -2.09
CA TYR A 212 6.04 -16.33 -2.41
C TYR A 212 5.79 -17.82 -2.66
N PRO A 213 4.60 -18.33 -2.28
CA PRO A 213 4.16 -19.66 -2.69
C PRO A 213 4.13 -19.77 -4.22
N GLN A 214 4.33 -20.99 -4.73
CA GLN A 214 4.30 -21.26 -6.18
C GLN A 214 2.87 -21.37 -6.73
N ASP A 215 1.95 -21.81 -5.88
CA ASP A 215 0.55 -22.02 -6.23
C ASP A 215 -0.28 -20.73 -6.03
N VAL A 216 -1.07 -20.32 -7.04
CA VAL A 216 -1.85 -19.07 -7.02
C VAL A 216 -2.87 -19.01 -5.88
N ALA A 217 -3.48 -20.15 -5.51
CA ALA A 217 -4.42 -20.20 -4.39
C ALA A 217 -3.67 -19.97 -3.07
N GLN A 218 -2.48 -20.54 -2.92
CA GLN A 218 -1.62 -20.32 -1.74
C GLN A 218 -1.09 -18.88 -1.69
N VAL A 219 -0.77 -18.27 -2.82
CA VAL A 219 -0.42 -16.84 -2.91
C VAL A 219 -1.57 -15.98 -2.37
N THR A 220 -2.80 -16.27 -2.78
CA THR A 220 -3.99 -15.56 -2.29
C THR A 220 -4.16 -15.70 -0.78
N ILE A 221 -3.99 -16.91 -0.24
CA ILE A 221 -4.06 -17.17 1.21
C ILE A 221 -2.95 -16.42 1.94
N PHE A 222 -1.72 -16.44 1.40
CA PHE A 222 -0.58 -15.73 1.98
C PHE A 222 -0.87 -14.22 2.13
N TYR A 223 -1.35 -13.54 1.10
CA TYR A 223 -1.70 -12.12 1.15
C TYR A 223 -2.80 -11.84 2.17
N HIS A 224 -3.87 -12.66 2.15
CA HIS A 224 -4.98 -12.49 3.08
C HIS A 224 -4.60 -12.72 4.54
N GLU A 225 -3.84 -13.76 4.84
CA GLU A 225 -3.41 -14.05 6.22
C GLU A 225 -2.37 -13.04 6.71
N SER A 226 -1.47 -12.58 5.83
CA SER A 226 -0.51 -11.52 6.14
C SER A 226 -1.23 -10.21 6.50
N GLU A 227 -2.21 -9.78 5.69
CA GLU A 227 -3.03 -8.59 5.96
C GLU A 227 -3.77 -8.71 7.29
N ARG A 228 -4.38 -9.87 7.56
CA ARG A 228 -5.15 -10.09 8.79
C ARG A 228 -4.27 -10.10 10.03
N LEU A 229 -3.08 -10.69 9.95
CA LEU A 229 -2.14 -10.66 11.08
C LEU A 229 -1.70 -9.23 11.38
N VAL A 230 -1.40 -8.41 10.36
CA VAL A 230 -1.10 -6.99 10.53
C VAL A 230 -2.28 -6.24 11.13
N ARG A 231 -3.48 -6.47 10.63
CA ARG A 231 -4.72 -5.87 11.15
C ARG A 231 -4.97 -6.25 12.60
N PHE A 232 -4.84 -7.52 12.94
CA PHE A 232 -4.99 -8.03 14.30
C PHE A 232 -4.00 -7.37 15.26
N LEU A 233 -2.71 -7.43 14.95
CA LEU A 233 -1.66 -6.84 15.79
C LEU A 233 -1.84 -5.34 15.96
N SER A 234 -2.16 -4.63 14.87
CA SER A 234 -2.44 -3.18 14.92
C SER A 234 -3.70 -2.83 15.74
N ALA A 235 -4.70 -3.71 15.76
CA ALA A 235 -5.93 -3.52 16.52
C ALA A 235 -5.75 -3.86 18.01
N VAL A 236 -4.90 -4.83 18.35
CA VAL A 236 -4.56 -5.16 19.73
C VAL A 236 -3.82 -4.02 20.42
N ASP A 237 -2.78 -3.48 19.77
CA ASP A 237 -2.03 -2.33 20.25
C ASP A 237 -1.32 -1.66 19.06
N LYS A 238 -1.84 -0.52 18.64
CA LYS A 238 -1.28 0.23 17.50
C LYS A 238 0.17 0.68 17.75
N ARG A 239 0.48 1.15 18.96
CA ARG A 239 1.83 1.60 19.31
C ARG A 239 2.77 0.41 19.46
N GLY A 240 2.29 -0.66 20.09
CA GLY A 240 3.01 -1.94 20.17
C GLY A 240 3.34 -2.50 18.79
N PHE A 241 2.39 -2.41 17.85
CA PHE A 241 2.62 -2.80 16.46
C PHE A 241 3.73 -1.98 15.78
N SER A 242 3.78 -0.65 15.98
CA SER A 242 4.85 0.18 15.42
C SER A 242 6.22 -0.25 15.96
N VAL A 243 6.35 -0.49 17.27
CA VAL A 243 7.59 -0.99 17.89
C VAL A 243 7.98 -2.37 17.37
N PHE A 244 7.01 -3.27 17.22
CA PHE A 244 7.20 -4.60 16.64
C PHE A 244 7.71 -4.53 15.19
N PHE A 245 7.06 -3.69 14.37
CA PHE A 245 7.43 -3.47 12.98
C PHE A 245 8.88 -2.97 12.85
N GLU A 246 9.23 -1.93 13.60
CA GLU A 246 10.60 -1.39 13.61
C GLU A 246 11.63 -2.42 14.05
N ALA A 247 11.32 -3.21 15.07
CA ALA A 247 12.22 -4.26 15.54
C ALA A 247 12.49 -5.32 14.45
N LEU A 248 11.44 -5.76 13.72
CA LEU A 248 11.60 -6.71 12.60
C LEU A 248 12.38 -6.09 11.44
N ALA A 249 12.11 -4.85 11.09
CA ALA A 249 12.84 -4.12 10.04
C ALA A 249 14.35 -3.98 10.36
N GLN A 250 14.69 -3.89 11.66
CA GLN A 250 16.07 -3.91 12.15
C GLN A 250 16.71 -5.31 12.22
N GLY A 251 16.01 -6.35 11.74
CA GLY A 251 16.52 -7.73 11.73
C GLY A 251 16.40 -8.47 13.07
N ASN A 252 15.60 -7.97 14.02
CA ASN A 252 15.34 -8.74 15.24
C ASN A 252 14.53 -10.00 14.91
N ARG A 253 14.78 -11.07 15.67
CA ARG A 253 13.97 -12.30 15.58
C ARG A 253 12.53 -12.00 15.97
N PHE A 254 11.58 -12.75 15.39
CA PHE A 254 10.14 -12.59 15.62
C PHE A 254 9.77 -12.55 17.11
N ASP A 255 10.23 -13.53 17.90
CA ASP A 255 9.94 -13.59 19.35
C ASP A 255 10.45 -12.36 20.11
N SER A 256 11.64 -11.88 19.74
CA SER A 256 12.23 -10.67 20.35
C SER A 256 11.43 -9.42 19.99
N ALA A 257 11.03 -9.30 18.73
CA ALA A 257 10.20 -8.19 18.26
C ALA A 257 8.81 -8.22 18.91
N LEU A 258 8.20 -9.41 19.00
CA LEU A 258 6.90 -9.61 19.67
C LEU A 258 6.95 -9.19 21.15
N SER A 259 7.99 -9.62 21.87
CA SER A 259 8.20 -9.24 23.26
C SER A 259 8.44 -7.74 23.45
N LYS A 260 9.09 -7.06 22.47
CA LYS A 260 9.31 -5.60 22.53
C LYS A 260 8.00 -4.83 22.29
N GLY A 261 7.23 -5.22 21.28
CA GLY A 261 6.02 -4.53 20.88
C GLY A 261 4.83 -4.81 21.80
N PHE A 262 4.67 -6.07 22.23
CA PHE A 262 3.47 -6.56 22.91
C PHE A 262 3.80 -7.14 24.29
N ARG A 263 4.51 -6.38 25.12
CA ARG A 263 4.96 -6.80 26.47
C ARG A 263 3.84 -7.41 27.30
N GLY A 264 3.99 -8.68 27.66
CA GLY A 264 3.04 -9.39 28.53
C GLY A 264 1.70 -9.74 27.89
N ARG A 265 1.43 -9.33 26.65
CA ARG A 265 0.18 -9.67 25.94
C ARG A 265 0.23 -11.07 25.35
N PHE A 266 1.33 -11.40 24.68
CA PHE A 266 1.57 -12.74 24.13
C PHE A 266 2.79 -13.36 24.81
N ILE A 267 2.59 -14.48 25.48
CA ILE A 267 3.67 -15.17 26.20
C ILE A 267 4.59 -15.97 25.27
N ASN A 268 4.07 -16.38 24.12
CA ASN A 268 4.79 -17.10 23.06
C ASN A 268 3.99 -17.07 21.74
N LEU A 269 4.57 -17.66 20.69
CA LEU A 269 3.96 -17.77 19.36
C LEU A 269 2.62 -18.54 19.38
N ASP A 270 2.50 -19.61 20.17
CA ASP A 270 1.28 -20.40 20.25
C ASP A 270 0.11 -19.61 20.88
N ALA A 271 0.40 -18.74 21.84
CA ALA A 271 -0.60 -17.85 22.41
C ALA A 271 -1.09 -16.82 21.37
N LEU A 272 -0.18 -16.24 20.60
CA LEU A 272 -0.51 -15.37 19.50
C LEU A 272 -1.34 -16.10 18.43
N ASP A 273 -0.92 -17.31 18.04
CA ASP A 273 -1.59 -18.09 16.98
C ASP A 273 -3.04 -18.43 17.36
N ARG A 274 -3.30 -18.82 18.62
CA ARG A 274 -4.66 -19.10 19.09
C ARG A 274 -5.58 -17.87 18.97
N GLU A 275 -5.13 -16.72 19.45
CA GLU A 275 -5.94 -15.51 19.41
C GLU A 275 -6.11 -14.99 17.98
N PHE A 276 -5.06 -15.07 17.18
CA PHE A 276 -5.12 -14.69 15.78
C PHE A 276 -6.07 -15.60 14.99
N LYS A 277 -6.05 -16.93 15.23
CA LYS A 277 -6.96 -17.88 14.57
C LYS A 277 -8.42 -17.53 14.84
N GLU A 278 -8.76 -17.20 16.08
CA GLU A 278 -10.12 -16.76 16.43
C GLU A 278 -10.50 -15.49 15.65
N PHE A 279 -9.61 -14.51 15.63
CA PHE A 279 -9.83 -13.27 14.87
C PHE A 279 -9.97 -13.52 13.36
N ALA A 280 -9.10 -14.33 12.76
CA ALA A 280 -9.07 -14.59 11.33
C ALA A 280 -10.28 -15.39 10.83
N THR A 281 -10.82 -16.30 11.63
CA THR A 281 -11.94 -17.19 11.26
C THR A 281 -13.32 -16.61 11.61
N HIS A 282 -13.38 -15.59 12.43
CA HIS A 282 -14.60 -14.85 12.76
C HIS A 282 -14.58 -13.46 12.11
N ASP A 283 -15.73 -12.83 11.95
CA ASP A 283 -15.90 -11.57 11.17
C ASP A 283 -15.15 -10.33 11.68
N GLY A 284 -14.04 -10.49 12.40
CA GLY A 284 -13.17 -9.36 12.82
C GLY A 284 -13.87 -8.30 13.70
N ALA A 285 -15.13 -8.52 14.08
CA ALA A 285 -15.96 -7.55 14.77
C ALA A 285 -15.75 -7.52 16.28
N SER A 286 -15.05 -8.49 16.85
CA SER A 286 -14.74 -8.54 18.26
C SER A 286 -13.29 -8.94 18.47
N LEU A 287 -12.46 -7.96 18.86
CA LEU A 287 -11.21 -8.26 19.53
C LEU A 287 -11.55 -9.02 20.84
N PRO A 288 -10.84 -10.09 21.19
CA PRO A 288 -10.93 -10.65 22.52
C PRO A 288 -10.55 -9.60 23.56
N ASN A 289 -11.41 -9.39 24.56
CA ASN A 289 -11.22 -8.47 25.68
C ASN A 289 -9.94 -8.75 26.49
#